data_93fdb66019d2aea81c9ff4aa7f8c71d9
#
_entry.id   93fdb66019d2aea81c9ff4aa7f8c71d9
#
_cell.length_a   1.000
_cell.length_b   1.000
_cell.length_c   1.000
_cell.angle_alpha   90.00
_cell.angle_beta   90.00
_cell.angle_gamma   90.00
#
_symmetry.space_group_name_H-M   'P 1'
#
loop_
_entity.id
_entity.type
_entity.pdbx_description
1 polymer ?
#
loop_
_entity_poly.entity_id
_entity_poly.type
_entity_poly.pdbx_seq_one_letter_code
_entity_poly.pdbx_strand_id
1 'polypeptide(L)'
;MNQKLKIGVLGAGHLGKIHLRLLEESKVYELVGFYDSQPQIAAKISREFGYRSFSEVDSLLDEVDVIDIVTPTISHFELGKKALEKGLHIFLEKPITATVEEANELVSLAKAKGLLGMVGQVERFNPALMAASPYIKNPMFIETHRLAEFNPRGTDVSVVLDLMIHDIDAILSVVQSKVIDVQSSGVSIISETPDIANARLRFENGCVA
;
A
#
# COMPACT_ATOMS: atom_id res chain seq x y z
N MET A 1 30.41 -6.91 4.37
CA MET A 1 28.98 -7.16 4.66
C MET A 1 28.25 -5.85 4.41
N ASN A 2 27.25 -5.82 3.53
CA ASN A 2 26.47 -4.58 3.36
C ASN A 2 25.75 -4.30 4.67
N GLN A 3 25.84 -3.06 5.14
CA GLN A 3 25.10 -2.60 6.31
C GLN A 3 23.60 -2.73 6.02
N LYS A 4 22.83 -3.27 6.96
CA LYS A 4 21.37 -3.33 6.83
C LYS A 4 20.81 -1.90 6.87
N LEU A 5 19.77 -1.65 6.09
CA LEU A 5 19.01 -0.40 6.18
C LEU A 5 18.13 -0.43 7.43
N LYS A 6 18.15 0.66 8.18
CA LYS A 6 17.30 0.85 9.36
C LYS A 6 15.87 1.18 8.93
N ILE A 7 14.91 0.43 9.44
CA ILE A 7 13.51 0.62 9.09
C ILE A 7 12.64 0.79 10.33
N GLY A 8 11.68 1.70 10.24
CA GLY A 8 10.64 1.88 11.24
C GLY A 8 9.25 1.65 10.65
N VAL A 9 8.26 1.36 11.51
CA VAL A 9 6.88 1.12 11.10
C VAL A 9 5.96 2.17 11.72
N LEU A 10 5.13 2.81 10.91
CA LEU A 10 4.03 3.66 11.36
C LEU A 10 2.70 2.91 11.25
N GLY A 11 2.05 2.69 12.39
CA GLY A 11 0.84 1.91 12.53
C GLY A 11 1.12 0.45 12.94
N ALA A 12 0.62 0.04 14.11
CA ALA A 12 0.77 -1.31 14.65
C ALA A 12 -0.59 -2.04 14.78
N GLY A 13 -1.53 -1.71 13.91
CA GLY A 13 -2.81 -2.39 13.78
C GLY A 13 -2.66 -3.84 13.31
N HIS A 14 -3.72 -4.40 12.72
CA HIS A 14 -3.70 -5.79 12.25
C HIS A 14 -2.57 -6.04 11.24
N LEU A 15 -2.49 -5.21 10.19
CA LEU A 15 -1.50 -5.35 9.12
C LEU A 15 -0.11 -4.94 9.60
N GLY A 16 0.01 -3.87 10.39
CA GLY A 16 1.29 -3.41 10.94
C GLY A 16 2.01 -4.48 11.79
N LYS A 17 1.27 -5.31 12.53
CA LYS A 17 1.86 -6.46 13.25
C LYS A 17 2.48 -7.49 12.31
N ILE A 18 1.88 -7.69 11.15
CA ILE A 18 2.42 -8.60 10.12
C ILE A 18 3.73 -8.01 9.57
N HIS A 19 3.75 -6.72 9.25
CA HIS A 19 4.94 -6.02 8.77
C HIS A 19 6.07 -6.05 9.80
N LEU A 20 5.79 -5.73 11.06
CA LEU A 20 6.79 -5.79 12.14
C LEU A 20 7.46 -7.16 12.21
N ARG A 21 6.67 -8.25 12.19
CA ARG A 21 7.20 -9.62 12.22
C ARG A 21 8.07 -9.92 11.00
N LEU A 22 7.61 -9.57 9.79
CA LEU A 22 8.36 -9.83 8.56
C LEU A 22 9.65 -9.02 8.49
N LEU A 23 9.64 -7.79 8.99
CA LEU A 23 10.81 -6.92 9.04
C LEU A 23 11.84 -7.41 10.07
N GLU A 24 11.40 -7.92 11.22
CA GLU A 24 12.29 -8.53 12.21
C GLU A 24 13.04 -9.76 11.64
N GLU A 25 12.34 -10.59 10.85
CA GLU A 25 12.94 -11.75 10.17
C GLU A 25 13.82 -11.37 8.97
N SER A 26 13.82 -10.10 8.56
CA SER A 26 14.51 -9.64 7.35
C SER A 26 16.02 -9.74 7.45
N LYS A 27 16.64 -10.17 6.35
CA LYS A 27 18.11 -10.13 6.19
C LYS A 27 18.62 -8.81 5.63
N VAL A 28 17.73 -7.97 5.11
CA VAL A 28 18.05 -6.70 4.43
C VAL A 28 17.85 -5.51 5.37
N TYR A 29 16.84 -5.58 6.23
CA TYR A 29 16.47 -4.51 7.14
C TYR A 29 16.87 -4.81 8.59
N GLU A 30 17.13 -3.74 9.34
CA GLU A 30 17.21 -3.70 10.79
C GLU A 30 15.97 -2.95 11.32
N LEU A 31 15.06 -3.67 11.95
CA LEU A 31 13.86 -3.06 12.55
C LEU A 31 14.26 -2.26 13.79
N VAL A 32 14.14 -0.93 13.71
CA VAL A 32 14.44 -0.01 14.81
C VAL A 32 13.30 0.04 15.82
N GLY A 33 12.05 0.01 15.33
CA GLY A 33 10.86 0.05 16.16
C GLY A 33 9.64 0.55 15.39
N PHE A 34 8.64 0.97 16.14
CA PHE A 34 7.38 1.41 15.55
C PHE A 34 6.74 2.56 16.33
N TYR A 35 5.81 3.23 15.69
CA TYR A 35 4.90 4.21 16.28
C TYR A 35 3.45 3.82 16.01
N ASP A 36 2.58 4.00 16.99
CA ASP A 36 1.14 3.91 16.83
C ASP A 36 0.47 5.08 17.57
N SER A 37 -0.53 5.71 16.93
CA SER A 37 -1.25 6.85 17.50
C SER A 37 -2.06 6.50 18.74
N GLN A 38 -2.30 5.21 19.00
CA GLN A 38 -2.97 4.71 20.19
C GLN A 38 -1.95 4.13 21.18
N PRO A 39 -1.61 4.85 22.28
CA PRO A 39 -0.58 4.41 23.24
C PRO A 39 -0.86 3.02 23.84
N GLN A 40 -2.14 2.66 23.98
CA GLN A 40 -2.54 1.37 24.53
C GLN A 40 -2.16 0.22 23.56
N ILE A 41 -2.30 0.44 22.25
CA ILE A 41 -1.88 -0.52 21.22
C ILE A 41 -0.35 -0.62 21.23
N ALA A 42 0.35 0.50 21.23
CA ALA A 42 1.81 0.54 21.28
C ALA A 42 2.34 -0.23 22.50
N ALA A 43 1.81 0.06 23.71
CA ALA A 43 2.21 -0.61 24.93
C ALA A 43 1.91 -2.13 24.90
N LYS A 44 0.76 -2.54 24.31
CA LYS A 44 0.40 -3.95 24.16
C LYS A 44 1.40 -4.67 23.24
N ILE A 45 1.67 -4.12 22.07
CA ILE A 45 2.58 -4.72 21.08
C ILE A 45 4.00 -4.82 21.62
N SER A 46 4.52 -3.75 22.26
CA SER A 46 5.84 -3.79 22.90
C SER A 46 5.95 -4.87 23.97
N ARG A 47 4.92 -5.06 24.79
CA ARG A 47 4.90 -6.09 25.84
C ARG A 47 4.80 -7.49 25.27
N GLU A 48 3.99 -7.69 24.22
CA GLU A 48 3.70 -9.01 23.65
C GLU A 48 4.84 -9.52 22.78
N PHE A 49 5.47 -8.63 21.99
CA PHE A 49 6.47 -9.00 20.98
C PHE A 49 7.87 -8.44 21.24
N GLY A 50 8.04 -7.57 22.24
CA GLY A 50 9.35 -6.99 22.56
C GLY A 50 9.79 -5.84 21.64
N TYR A 51 8.97 -5.40 20.69
CA TYR A 51 9.34 -4.32 19.79
C TYR A 51 9.43 -2.97 20.51
N ARG A 52 10.44 -2.18 20.15
CA ARG A 52 10.60 -0.82 20.66
C ARG A 52 9.49 0.08 20.09
N SER A 53 8.68 0.69 20.97
CA SER A 53 7.70 1.70 20.57
C SER A 53 8.24 3.10 20.82
N PHE A 54 7.89 4.00 19.92
CA PHE A 54 8.18 5.44 20.03
C PHE A 54 6.92 6.20 20.43
N SER A 55 7.07 7.24 21.24
CA SER A 55 5.95 8.11 21.65
C SER A 55 5.62 9.18 20.61
N GLU A 56 6.58 9.50 19.73
CA GLU A 56 6.46 10.54 18.71
C GLU A 56 6.95 10.03 17.36
N VAL A 57 6.25 10.43 16.29
CA VAL A 57 6.63 10.08 14.91
C VAL A 57 8.03 10.58 14.58
N ASP A 58 8.34 11.85 14.93
CA ASP A 58 9.63 12.46 14.62
C ASP A 58 10.80 11.70 15.22
N SER A 59 10.65 11.23 16.45
CA SER A 59 11.70 10.47 17.13
C SER A 59 12.02 9.15 16.42
N LEU A 60 11.03 8.49 15.82
CA LEU A 60 11.26 7.31 15.00
C LEU A 60 11.91 7.68 13.66
N LEU A 61 11.41 8.72 12.98
CA LEU A 61 11.93 9.16 11.69
C LEU A 61 13.41 9.60 11.77
N ASP A 62 13.86 10.11 12.92
CA ASP A 62 15.26 10.54 13.12
C ASP A 62 16.25 9.37 13.27
N GLU A 63 15.76 8.14 13.48
CA GLU A 63 16.61 6.97 13.71
C GLU A 63 16.66 5.97 12.53
N VAL A 64 15.94 6.23 11.43
CA VAL A 64 15.75 5.26 10.33
C VAL A 64 16.20 5.79 8.97
N ASP A 65 16.42 4.88 8.04
CA ASP A 65 16.71 5.16 6.61
C ASP A 65 15.44 5.00 5.76
N VAL A 66 14.53 4.13 6.21
CA VAL A 66 13.28 3.77 5.52
C VAL A 66 12.14 3.80 6.52
N ILE A 67 10.99 4.30 6.09
CA ILE A 67 9.76 4.20 6.88
C ILE A 67 8.70 3.40 6.14
N ASP A 68 8.09 2.47 6.85
CA ASP A 68 6.98 1.63 6.41
C ASP A 68 5.68 2.16 7.00
N ILE A 69 4.77 2.65 6.16
CA ILE A 69 3.53 3.33 6.56
C ILE A 69 2.35 2.40 6.34
N VAL A 70 1.80 1.90 7.45
CA VAL A 70 0.72 0.90 7.53
C VAL A 70 -0.45 1.44 8.35
N THR A 71 -0.66 2.73 8.28
CA THR A 71 -1.74 3.47 8.95
C THR A 71 -3.01 3.47 8.09
N PRO A 72 -4.15 4.00 8.57
CA PRO A 72 -5.29 4.31 7.70
C PRO A 72 -4.91 5.28 6.58
N THR A 73 -5.54 5.12 5.41
CA THR A 73 -5.23 5.85 4.17
C THR A 73 -5.22 7.36 4.32
N ILE A 74 -6.11 7.90 5.16
CA ILE A 74 -6.22 9.35 5.42
C ILE A 74 -4.94 9.98 5.98
N SER A 75 -4.05 9.19 6.57
CA SER A 75 -2.78 9.67 7.12
C SER A 75 -1.57 9.39 6.22
N HIS A 76 -1.74 8.66 5.12
CA HIS A 76 -0.65 8.27 4.23
C HIS A 76 0.09 9.47 3.65
N PHE A 77 -0.66 10.47 3.16
CA PHE A 77 -0.08 11.66 2.54
C PHE A 77 0.81 12.42 3.50
N GLU A 78 0.28 12.83 4.66
CA GLU A 78 1.02 13.64 5.63
C GLU A 78 2.26 12.92 6.17
N LEU A 79 2.13 11.62 6.49
CA LEU A 79 3.25 10.83 7.00
C LEU A 79 4.30 10.57 5.91
N GLY A 80 3.86 10.24 4.69
CA GLY A 80 4.75 10.03 3.55
C GLY A 80 5.51 11.30 3.16
N LYS A 81 4.82 12.46 3.11
CA LYS A 81 5.43 13.76 2.86
C LYS A 81 6.48 14.10 3.91
N LYS A 82 6.12 13.97 5.19
CA LYS A 82 7.02 14.21 6.31
C LYS A 82 8.28 13.35 6.24
N ALA A 83 8.14 12.05 5.93
CA ALA A 83 9.27 11.15 5.78
C ALA A 83 10.17 11.54 4.60
N LEU A 84 9.57 11.82 3.43
CA LEU A 84 10.32 12.28 2.26
C LEU A 84 11.02 13.63 2.52
N GLU A 85 10.39 14.55 3.22
CA GLU A 85 11.01 15.84 3.58
C GLU A 85 12.24 15.66 4.47
N LYS A 86 12.23 14.67 5.36
CA LYS A 86 13.39 14.26 6.18
C LYS A 86 14.46 13.47 5.41
N GLY A 87 14.22 13.12 4.14
CA GLY A 87 15.19 12.41 3.31
C GLY A 87 15.13 10.90 3.46
N LEU A 88 14.01 10.34 3.93
CA LEU A 88 13.82 8.90 4.10
C LEU A 88 13.21 8.27 2.86
N HIS A 89 13.57 7.04 2.57
CA HIS A 89 12.82 6.19 1.66
C HIS A 89 11.49 5.77 2.30
N ILE A 90 10.46 5.55 1.49
CA ILE A 90 9.13 5.19 1.99
C ILE A 90 8.62 3.90 1.36
N PHE A 91 8.00 3.06 2.19
CA PHE A 91 7.03 2.06 1.78
C PHE A 91 5.67 2.49 2.30
N LEU A 92 4.66 2.45 1.45
CA LEU A 92 3.29 2.84 1.79
C LEU A 92 2.34 1.68 1.46
N GLU A 93 1.44 1.35 2.37
CA GLU A 93 0.36 0.45 2.04
C GLU A 93 -0.60 1.06 1.00
N LYS A 94 -1.30 0.19 0.31
CA LYS A 94 -2.35 0.59 -0.63
C LYS A 94 -3.61 1.09 0.11
N PRO A 95 -4.37 2.01 -0.49
CA PRO A 95 -4.01 2.87 -1.62
C PRO A 95 -2.92 3.86 -1.23
N ILE A 96 -2.13 4.35 -2.19
CA ILE A 96 -1.01 5.26 -1.92
C ILE A 96 -1.44 6.49 -1.10
N THR A 97 -2.59 7.09 -1.43
CA THR A 97 -3.21 8.23 -0.75
C THR A 97 -4.71 8.21 -0.97
N ALA A 98 -5.44 9.13 -0.35
CA ALA A 98 -6.87 9.28 -0.52
C ALA A 98 -7.24 9.94 -1.88
N THR A 99 -6.38 10.83 -2.40
CA THR A 99 -6.61 11.55 -3.66
C THR A 99 -5.46 11.39 -4.65
N VAL A 100 -5.74 11.64 -5.93
CA VAL A 100 -4.73 11.59 -7.00
C VAL A 100 -3.73 12.76 -6.87
N GLU A 101 -4.20 13.90 -6.42
CA GLU A 101 -3.39 15.10 -6.19
C GLU A 101 -2.31 14.84 -5.14
N GLU A 102 -2.69 14.26 -4.01
CA GLU A 102 -1.77 13.84 -2.95
C GLU A 102 -0.73 12.83 -3.46
N ALA A 103 -1.18 11.82 -4.22
CA ALA A 103 -0.29 10.83 -4.82
C ALA A 103 0.75 11.47 -5.75
N ASN A 104 0.32 12.41 -6.62
CA ASN A 104 1.20 13.12 -7.52
C ASN A 104 2.21 13.99 -6.77
N GLU A 105 1.82 14.60 -5.66
CA GLU A 105 2.73 15.38 -4.81
C GLU A 105 3.80 14.50 -4.19
N LEU A 106 3.43 13.34 -3.61
CA LEU A 106 4.40 12.39 -3.05
C LEU A 106 5.39 11.88 -4.11
N VAL A 107 4.89 11.50 -5.29
CA VAL A 107 5.74 11.03 -6.40
C VAL A 107 6.70 12.13 -6.85
N SER A 108 6.23 13.36 -6.95
CA SER A 108 7.05 14.51 -7.35
C SER A 108 8.12 14.81 -6.31
N LEU A 109 7.76 14.78 -5.04
CA LEU A 109 8.68 15.02 -3.93
C LEU A 109 9.76 13.93 -3.85
N ALA A 110 9.38 12.66 -3.95
CA ALA A 110 10.33 11.54 -3.95
C ALA A 110 11.34 11.68 -5.11
N LYS A 111 10.85 11.98 -6.33
CA LYS A 111 11.70 12.22 -7.50
C LYS A 111 12.65 13.41 -7.31
N ALA A 112 12.14 14.54 -6.82
CA ALA A 112 12.94 15.74 -6.61
C ALA A 112 14.08 15.53 -5.61
N LYS A 113 13.87 14.66 -4.63
CA LYS A 113 14.87 14.32 -3.60
C LYS A 113 15.73 13.10 -3.93
N GLY A 114 15.49 12.41 -5.05
CA GLY A 114 16.18 11.17 -5.39
C GLY A 114 15.88 10.01 -4.43
N LEU A 115 14.72 10.02 -3.80
CA LEU A 115 14.28 9.00 -2.84
C LEU A 115 13.42 7.94 -3.51
N LEU A 116 13.43 6.74 -2.94
CA LEU A 116 12.60 5.63 -3.38
C LEU A 116 11.28 5.62 -2.61
N GLY A 117 10.18 5.47 -3.36
CA GLY A 117 8.87 5.18 -2.81
C GLY A 117 8.34 3.88 -3.41
N MET A 118 7.80 3.00 -2.57
CA MET A 118 7.16 1.76 -3.00
C MET A 118 5.76 1.69 -2.39
N VAL A 119 4.80 1.23 -3.19
CA VAL A 119 3.42 0.99 -2.74
C VAL A 119 3.18 -0.50 -2.56
N GLY A 120 2.49 -0.88 -1.48
CA GLY A 120 2.21 -2.25 -1.08
C GLY A 120 1.20 -2.97 -1.97
N GLN A 121 1.45 -3.03 -3.28
CA GLN A 121 0.64 -3.78 -4.25
C GLN A 121 0.98 -5.27 -4.17
N VAL A 122 0.61 -5.89 -3.06
CA VAL A 122 1.02 -7.25 -2.67
C VAL A 122 0.56 -8.33 -3.65
N GLU A 123 -0.56 -8.13 -4.36
CA GLU A 123 -1.06 -9.10 -5.33
C GLU A 123 -0.12 -9.31 -6.53
N ARG A 124 0.77 -8.38 -6.82
CA ARG A 124 1.86 -8.60 -7.80
C ARG A 124 2.78 -9.76 -7.43
N PHE A 125 2.88 -10.07 -6.14
CA PHE A 125 3.71 -11.13 -5.59
C PHE A 125 2.89 -12.37 -5.22
N ASN A 126 1.61 -12.42 -5.61
CA ASN A 126 0.78 -13.60 -5.45
C ASN A 126 1.41 -14.76 -6.23
N PRO A 127 1.70 -15.91 -5.60
CA PRO A 127 2.39 -17.03 -6.25
C PRO A 127 1.69 -17.52 -7.52
N ALA A 128 0.35 -17.51 -7.55
CA ALA A 128 -0.42 -17.90 -8.72
C ALA A 128 -0.23 -16.93 -9.88
N LEU A 129 -0.29 -15.61 -9.62
CA LEU A 129 -0.04 -14.58 -10.62
C LEU A 129 1.40 -14.64 -11.13
N MET A 130 2.37 -14.78 -10.23
CA MET A 130 3.79 -14.92 -10.60
C MET A 130 4.04 -16.14 -11.48
N ALA A 131 3.42 -17.29 -11.16
CA ALA A 131 3.53 -18.51 -11.95
C ALA A 131 2.84 -18.38 -13.32
N ALA A 132 1.71 -17.69 -13.41
CA ALA A 132 0.96 -17.50 -14.64
C ALA A 132 1.57 -16.41 -15.56
N SER A 133 2.14 -15.36 -14.99
CA SER A 133 2.63 -14.16 -15.72
C SER A 133 3.51 -14.47 -16.93
N PRO A 134 4.48 -15.41 -16.90
CA PRO A 134 5.30 -15.75 -18.06
C PRO A 134 4.52 -16.30 -19.26
N TYR A 135 3.32 -16.81 -19.01
CA TYR A 135 2.44 -17.41 -20.03
C TYR A 135 1.38 -16.43 -20.56
N ILE A 136 1.16 -15.32 -19.86
CA ILE A 136 0.22 -14.27 -20.27
C ILE A 136 0.92 -13.38 -21.31
N LYS A 137 0.70 -13.68 -22.59
CA LYS A 137 1.31 -12.94 -23.70
C LYS A 137 0.24 -12.22 -24.51
N ASN A 138 0.33 -10.90 -24.57
CA ASN A 138 -0.59 -10.03 -25.34
C ASN A 138 -2.06 -10.36 -25.08
N PRO A 139 -2.55 -10.29 -23.85
CA PRO A 139 -3.93 -10.60 -23.55
C PRO A 139 -4.84 -9.64 -24.29
N MET A 140 -5.93 -10.15 -24.90
CA MET A 140 -6.92 -9.36 -25.61
C MET A 140 -8.21 -9.20 -24.82
N PHE A 141 -8.45 -10.08 -23.87
CA PHE A 141 -9.59 -10.03 -22.95
C PHE A 141 -9.19 -10.56 -21.58
N ILE A 142 -9.53 -9.80 -20.54
CA ILE A 142 -9.32 -10.20 -19.14
C ILE A 142 -10.63 -9.98 -18.40
N GLU A 143 -10.97 -10.91 -17.53
CA GLU A 143 -12.09 -10.78 -16.60
C GLU A 143 -11.62 -11.18 -15.21
N THR A 144 -11.96 -10.36 -14.21
CA THR A 144 -11.64 -10.61 -12.80
C THR A 144 -12.89 -10.43 -11.95
N HIS A 145 -12.99 -11.25 -10.91
CA HIS A 145 -14.04 -11.16 -9.90
C HIS A 145 -13.40 -11.19 -8.52
N ARG A 146 -13.66 -10.15 -7.73
CA ARG A 146 -13.22 -10.09 -6.33
C ARG A 146 -14.42 -9.89 -5.45
N LEU A 147 -14.81 -10.97 -4.80
CA LEU A 147 -15.95 -11.02 -3.90
C LEU A 147 -15.45 -11.21 -2.47
N ALA A 148 -15.90 -10.38 -1.56
CA ALA A 148 -15.60 -10.48 -0.14
C ALA A 148 -16.86 -10.25 0.68
N GLU A 149 -16.92 -10.87 1.86
CA GLU A 149 -17.94 -10.52 2.85
C GLU A 149 -17.68 -9.09 3.35
N PHE A 150 -18.77 -8.39 3.68
CA PHE A 150 -18.67 -7.04 4.23
C PHE A 150 -17.81 -7.05 5.50
N ASN A 151 -16.76 -6.24 5.49
CA ASN A 151 -15.86 -6.07 6.63
C ASN A 151 -15.97 -4.62 7.11
N PRO A 152 -16.41 -4.37 8.35
CA PRO A 152 -16.52 -3.02 8.90
C PRO A 152 -15.15 -2.34 9.12
N ARG A 153 -14.05 -3.06 8.94
CA ARG A 153 -12.70 -2.48 8.91
C ARG A 153 -12.37 -2.07 7.47
N GLY A 154 -11.89 -0.85 7.27
CA GLY A 154 -11.54 -0.35 5.95
C GLY A 154 -12.71 0.35 5.23
N THR A 155 -13.67 0.85 6.01
CA THR A 155 -14.75 1.71 5.51
C THR A 155 -14.31 3.15 5.26
N ASP A 156 -13.03 3.46 5.47
CA ASP A 156 -12.41 4.75 5.20
C ASP A 156 -12.17 5.01 3.70
N VAL A 157 -12.26 3.96 2.87
CA VAL A 157 -12.12 4.05 1.41
C VAL A 157 -13.21 3.24 0.69
N SER A 158 -13.48 3.58 -0.57
CA SER A 158 -14.48 2.85 -1.38
C SER A 158 -14.01 1.43 -1.72
N VAL A 159 -14.95 0.54 -2.09
CA VAL A 159 -14.64 -0.83 -2.56
C VAL A 159 -13.64 -0.83 -3.74
N VAL A 160 -13.59 0.24 -4.51
CA VAL A 160 -12.61 0.39 -5.60
C VAL A 160 -11.19 0.50 -5.04
N LEU A 161 -10.99 1.35 -4.04
CA LEU A 161 -9.67 1.57 -3.42
C LEU A 161 -9.31 0.49 -2.40
N ASP A 162 -10.28 -0.24 -1.85
CA ASP A 162 -9.99 -1.35 -0.94
C ASP A 162 -9.76 -2.67 -1.67
N LEU A 163 -10.65 -3.06 -2.58
CA LEU A 163 -10.64 -4.38 -3.22
C LEU A 163 -10.26 -4.34 -4.70
N MET A 164 -10.95 -3.54 -5.52
CA MET A 164 -10.75 -3.53 -6.98
C MET A 164 -9.35 -3.08 -7.38
N ILE A 165 -8.70 -2.25 -6.58
CA ILE A 165 -7.32 -1.77 -6.82
C ILE A 165 -6.34 -2.92 -7.06
N HIS A 166 -6.52 -4.05 -6.40
CA HIS A 166 -5.66 -5.22 -6.56
C HIS A 166 -5.79 -5.84 -7.96
N ASP A 167 -7.01 -5.91 -8.47
CA ASP A 167 -7.28 -6.46 -9.80
C ASP A 167 -6.85 -5.47 -10.88
N ILE A 168 -7.10 -4.18 -10.68
CA ILE A 168 -6.61 -3.11 -11.56
C ILE A 168 -5.08 -3.16 -11.65
N ASP A 169 -4.38 -3.26 -10.52
CA ASP A 169 -2.91 -3.33 -10.49
C ASP A 169 -2.39 -4.59 -11.19
N ALA A 170 -3.02 -5.75 -10.96
CA ALA A 170 -2.67 -7.01 -11.64
C ALA A 170 -2.86 -6.89 -13.15
N ILE A 171 -4.00 -6.34 -13.62
CA ILE A 171 -4.29 -6.12 -15.04
C ILE A 171 -3.24 -5.18 -15.66
N LEU A 172 -2.96 -4.03 -15.02
CA LEU A 172 -1.96 -3.08 -15.50
C LEU A 172 -0.54 -3.67 -15.54
N SER A 173 -0.25 -4.66 -14.71
CA SER A 173 1.05 -5.34 -14.71
C SER A 173 1.25 -6.29 -15.90
N VAL A 174 0.16 -6.88 -16.41
CA VAL A 174 0.22 -7.85 -17.52
C VAL A 174 -0.16 -7.25 -18.89
N VAL A 175 -0.94 -6.17 -18.91
CA VAL A 175 -1.29 -5.46 -20.15
C VAL A 175 -0.31 -4.29 -20.37
N GLN A 176 0.69 -4.50 -21.22
CA GLN A 176 1.70 -3.49 -21.54
C GLN A 176 1.17 -2.50 -22.58
N SER A 177 0.10 -1.77 -22.24
CA SER A 177 -0.52 -0.78 -23.12
C SER A 177 -1.21 0.30 -22.28
N LYS A 178 -1.47 1.46 -22.89
CA LYS A 178 -2.17 2.56 -22.22
C LYS A 178 -3.65 2.29 -22.13
N VAL A 179 -4.27 2.62 -21.01
CA VAL A 179 -5.73 2.71 -20.87
C VAL A 179 -6.19 3.95 -21.62
N ILE A 180 -7.16 3.79 -22.53
CA ILE A 180 -7.71 4.86 -23.36
C ILE A 180 -9.18 5.16 -23.07
N ASP A 181 -9.87 4.27 -22.34
CA ASP A 181 -11.25 4.46 -21.94
C ASP A 181 -11.56 3.68 -20.67
N VAL A 182 -12.37 4.26 -19.80
CA VAL A 182 -12.84 3.66 -18.56
C VAL A 182 -14.34 3.86 -18.44
N GLN A 183 -15.06 2.75 -18.33
CA GLN A 183 -16.51 2.76 -18.04
C GLN A 183 -16.69 2.06 -16.70
N SER A 184 -17.41 2.69 -15.78
CA SER A 184 -17.63 2.12 -14.46
C SER A 184 -19.03 2.40 -13.93
N SER A 185 -19.48 1.52 -13.05
CA SER A 185 -20.69 1.69 -12.27
C SER A 185 -20.47 1.21 -10.85
N GLY A 186 -21.18 1.80 -9.89
CA GLY A 186 -21.12 1.41 -8.50
C GLY A 186 -22.46 1.63 -7.82
N VAL A 187 -22.74 0.80 -6.82
CA VAL A 187 -23.99 0.84 -6.04
C VAL A 187 -23.65 0.76 -4.56
N SER A 188 -24.22 1.70 -3.79
CA SER A 188 -24.19 1.70 -2.33
C SER A 188 -25.39 0.90 -1.81
N ILE A 189 -25.13 -0.10 -0.93
CA ILE A 189 -26.16 -0.98 -0.37
C ILE A 189 -26.16 -0.92 1.14
N ILE A 190 -24.99 -0.96 1.77
CA ILE A 190 -24.76 -1.00 3.21
C ILE A 190 -24.11 0.28 3.70
N SER A 191 -23.14 0.81 2.95
CA SER A 191 -22.37 2.01 3.30
C SER A 191 -22.79 3.23 2.48
N GLU A 192 -22.24 4.41 2.80
CA GLU A 192 -22.46 5.64 2.05
C GLU A 192 -21.66 5.68 0.74
N THR A 193 -20.64 4.86 0.60
CA THR A 193 -19.83 4.70 -0.60
C THR A 193 -20.23 3.42 -1.35
N PRO A 194 -19.88 3.26 -2.65
CA PRO A 194 -20.17 2.03 -3.37
C PRO A 194 -19.62 0.78 -2.68
N ASP A 195 -20.50 -0.17 -2.38
CA ASP A 195 -20.19 -1.51 -1.84
C ASP A 195 -19.97 -2.53 -2.95
N ILE A 196 -20.59 -2.30 -4.10
CA ILE A 196 -20.44 -3.09 -5.31
C ILE A 196 -20.00 -2.14 -6.43
N ALA A 197 -18.95 -2.53 -7.16
CA ALA A 197 -18.48 -1.78 -8.32
C ALA A 197 -18.09 -2.71 -9.45
N ASN A 198 -18.29 -2.21 -10.68
CA ASN A 198 -17.81 -2.84 -11.89
C ASN A 198 -17.06 -1.78 -12.71
N ALA A 199 -15.94 -2.17 -13.32
CA ALA A 199 -15.19 -1.31 -14.21
C ALA A 199 -14.80 -2.07 -15.49
N ARG A 200 -14.84 -1.38 -16.62
CA ARG A 200 -14.36 -1.86 -17.91
C ARG A 200 -13.27 -0.94 -18.40
N LEU A 201 -12.10 -1.48 -18.59
CA LEU A 201 -10.92 -0.79 -19.10
C LEU A 201 -10.71 -1.15 -20.56
N ARG A 202 -10.48 -0.14 -21.41
CA ARG A 202 -10.08 -0.34 -22.80
C ARG A 202 -8.67 0.16 -23.01
N PHE A 203 -7.85 -0.67 -23.64
CA PHE A 203 -6.43 -0.38 -23.87
C PHE A 203 -6.17 -0.03 -25.34
N GLU A 204 -5.14 0.75 -25.60
CA GLU A 204 -4.75 1.20 -26.94
C GLU A 204 -4.42 0.04 -27.89
N ASN A 205 -3.88 -1.07 -27.38
CA ASN A 205 -3.60 -2.30 -28.14
C ASN A 205 -4.85 -3.14 -28.46
N GLY A 206 -6.05 -2.69 -28.06
CA GLY A 206 -7.31 -3.38 -28.28
C GLY A 206 -7.71 -4.34 -27.15
N CYS A 207 -6.87 -4.56 -26.14
CA CYS A 207 -7.26 -5.34 -24.98
C CYS A 207 -8.42 -4.68 -24.23
N VAL A 208 -9.32 -5.51 -23.70
CA VAL A 208 -10.42 -5.12 -22.81
C VAL A 208 -10.31 -5.92 -21.52
N ALA A 209 -10.41 -5.24 -20.39
CA ALA A 209 -10.43 -5.87 -19.09
C ALA A 209 -11.64 -5.40 -18.28
#